data_d5268f397dd3ef0476b5866f0c0e6474
#
_entry.id   d5268f397dd3ef0476b5866f0c0e6474
#
_cell.length_a   1.000
_cell.length_b   1.000
_cell.length_c   1.000
_cell.angle_alpha   90.00
_cell.angle_beta   90.00
_cell.angle_gamma   90.00
#
_symmetry.space_group_name_H-M   'P 1'
#
loop_
_entity.id
_entity.type
_entity.pdbx_description
1 polymer ?
#
loop_
_entity_poly.entity_id
_entity_poly.type
_entity_poly.pdbx_seq_one_letter_code
_entity_poly.pdbx_strand_id
1 'polypeptide(L)'
;METPEKLVSTESLTQPPPTPPLPQTLPDWYPPWVRQLAERYYSGTACLFVIHGNVHDLVRGPEDEKGDTYLEVADLLATRVFGNWDLVLGYDMARGLRPLAGDDSVRRAAMLKEINDRLGDPSRLPRDPGVLLPALDRLIDGVLFDTKSAPRKRLCLIFEYAQHLVPQGDLSVLSPAQEANLIRFLSWAQNPYIKRVNMAFLLIADTVTEVNDRLLNNPHVA
;
A
#
# COMPACT_ATOMS: atom_id res chain seq x y z
N MET A 1 9.80 19.62 50.95
CA MET A 1 9.76 18.18 50.65
C MET A 1 9.28 18.06 49.19
N GLU A 2 10.24 18.17 48.26
CA GLU A 2 9.98 18.10 46.81
C GLU A 2 10.06 16.65 46.38
N THR A 3 9.02 16.21 45.68
CA THR A 3 8.93 14.89 45.10
C THR A 3 9.71 14.92 43.78
N PRO A 4 10.65 14.00 43.51
CA PRO A 4 11.38 14.01 42.23
C PRO A 4 10.47 13.54 41.12
N GLU A 5 10.34 14.38 40.09
CA GLU A 5 9.75 14.10 38.77
C GLU A 5 10.50 12.93 38.12
N LYS A 6 9.78 11.85 37.87
CA LYS A 6 10.31 10.69 37.15
C LYS A 6 10.57 11.10 35.70
N LEU A 7 11.82 11.32 35.36
CA LEU A 7 12.28 11.38 33.95
C LEU A 7 11.87 10.08 33.25
N VAL A 8 10.90 10.19 32.36
CA VAL A 8 10.53 9.11 31.43
C VAL A 8 11.69 8.95 30.47
N SER A 9 12.34 7.80 30.54
CA SER A 9 13.46 7.44 29.68
C SER A 9 13.09 7.57 28.21
N THR A 10 13.78 8.43 27.49
CA THR A 10 13.70 8.67 26.05
C THR A 10 14.24 7.51 25.20
N GLU A 11 14.64 6.40 25.82
CA GLU A 11 15.23 5.23 25.13
C GLU A 11 14.25 4.32 24.39
N SER A 12 12.93 4.48 24.61
CA SER A 12 11.94 3.59 23.96
C SER A 12 11.54 4.00 22.53
N LEU A 13 12.06 5.12 22.00
CA LEU A 13 11.75 5.63 20.67
C LEU A 13 12.79 5.25 19.59
N THR A 14 13.88 4.61 19.96
CA THR A 14 15.04 4.40 19.07
C THR A 14 15.14 3.02 18.45
N GLN A 15 14.32 2.05 18.84
CA GLN A 15 14.30 0.75 18.15
C GLN A 15 13.09 0.64 17.25
N PRO A 16 13.31 0.51 15.92
CA PRO A 16 12.22 0.20 15.01
C PRO A 16 11.62 -1.17 15.35
N PRO A 17 10.29 -1.33 15.16
CA PRO A 17 9.67 -2.63 15.39
C PRO A 17 10.35 -3.72 14.54
N PRO A 18 10.49 -4.93 15.08
CA PRO A 18 11.10 -6.03 14.33
C PRO A 18 10.29 -6.31 13.06
N THR A 19 11.00 -6.49 11.96
CA THR A 19 10.41 -6.92 10.69
C THR A 19 9.67 -8.24 10.91
N PRO A 20 8.42 -8.39 10.49
CA PRO A 20 7.70 -9.65 10.61
C PRO A 20 8.48 -10.76 9.90
N PRO A 21 8.58 -11.96 10.49
CA PRO A 21 9.30 -13.07 9.86
C PRO A 21 8.62 -13.42 8.53
N LEU A 22 9.44 -13.75 7.52
CA LEU A 22 8.95 -14.35 6.27
C LEU A 22 8.08 -15.55 6.60
N PRO A 23 6.88 -15.69 6.00
CA PRO A 23 6.13 -16.93 6.10
C PRO A 23 7.03 -18.06 5.60
N GLN A 24 7.13 -19.14 6.36
CA GLN A 24 8.07 -20.24 6.12
C GLN A 24 7.88 -20.89 4.74
N THR A 25 6.69 -20.80 4.17
CA THR A 25 6.39 -21.23 2.79
C THR A 25 5.26 -20.39 2.22
N LEU A 26 5.51 -19.75 1.06
CA LEU A 26 4.44 -19.17 0.27
C LEU A 26 3.71 -20.28 -0.50
N PRO A 27 2.39 -20.17 -0.71
CA PRO A 27 1.64 -21.13 -1.51
C PRO A 27 2.26 -21.36 -2.89
N ASP A 28 2.28 -22.61 -3.37
CA ASP A 28 2.91 -22.96 -4.65
C ASP A 28 2.22 -22.35 -5.87
N TRP A 29 0.92 -22.06 -5.75
CA TRP A 29 0.15 -21.44 -6.82
C TRP A 29 0.44 -19.95 -7.02
N TYR A 30 1.16 -19.30 -6.07
CA TYR A 30 1.53 -17.90 -6.25
C TYR A 30 2.43 -17.70 -7.48
N PRO A 31 2.09 -16.74 -8.37
CA PRO A 31 2.95 -16.38 -9.47
C PRO A 31 4.36 -15.97 -8.99
N PRO A 32 5.40 -16.19 -9.80
CA PRO A 32 6.78 -15.86 -9.42
C PRO A 32 6.97 -14.41 -8.96
N TRP A 33 6.27 -13.47 -9.59
CA TRP A 33 6.35 -12.05 -9.24
C TRP A 33 5.75 -11.74 -7.84
N VAL A 34 4.72 -12.47 -7.40
CA VAL A 34 4.19 -12.35 -6.03
C VAL A 34 5.22 -12.82 -5.00
N ARG A 35 5.97 -13.88 -5.32
CA ARG A 35 7.06 -14.36 -4.45
C ARG A 35 8.16 -13.32 -4.33
N GLN A 36 8.59 -12.71 -5.44
CA GLN A 36 9.57 -11.61 -5.45
C GLN A 36 9.09 -10.41 -4.64
N LEU A 37 7.82 -10.01 -4.78
CA LEU A 37 7.20 -8.96 -3.99
C LEU A 37 7.31 -9.27 -2.49
N ALA A 38 6.91 -10.47 -2.10
CA ALA A 38 6.96 -10.90 -0.70
C ALA A 38 8.40 -10.90 -0.15
N GLU A 39 9.37 -11.42 -0.88
CA GLU A 39 10.79 -11.41 -0.49
C GLU A 39 11.30 -9.99 -0.24
N ARG A 40 11.03 -9.07 -1.16
CA ARG A 40 11.45 -7.67 -1.04
C ARG A 40 10.73 -6.94 0.09
N TYR A 41 9.45 -7.24 0.30
CA TYR A 41 8.69 -6.67 1.39
C TYR A 41 9.22 -7.13 2.75
N TYR A 42 9.35 -8.44 2.95
CA TYR A 42 9.80 -9.00 4.22
C TYR A 42 11.28 -8.75 4.53
N SER A 43 12.12 -8.59 3.52
CA SER A 43 13.50 -8.12 3.72
C SER A 43 13.60 -6.66 4.15
N GLY A 44 12.48 -5.91 4.11
CA GLY A 44 12.45 -4.48 4.42
C GLY A 44 13.16 -3.61 3.37
N THR A 45 13.43 -4.18 2.19
CA THR A 45 14.11 -3.46 1.10
C THR A 45 13.17 -2.47 0.44
N ALA A 46 11.91 -2.87 0.19
CA ALA A 46 10.91 -2.03 -0.45
C ALA A 46 9.55 -2.15 0.26
N CYS A 47 8.79 -1.08 0.23
CA CYS A 47 7.37 -1.05 0.61
C CYS A 47 6.49 -0.51 -0.52
N LEU A 48 7.10 0.02 -1.57
CA LEU A 48 6.43 0.46 -2.79
C LEU A 48 6.89 -0.39 -3.96
N PHE A 49 5.92 -0.91 -4.72
CA PHE A 49 6.13 -1.85 -5.82
C PHE A 49 5.42 -1.35 -7.06
N VAL A 50 6.08 -1.50 -8.23
CA VAL A 50 5.48 -1.22 -9.53
C VAL A 50 5.21 -2.54 -10.24
N ILE A 51 3.94 -2.83 -10.48
CA ILE A 51 3.47 -4.02 -11.19
C ILE A 51 3.04 -3.60 -12.59
N HIS A 52 3.64 -4.21 -13.59
CA HIS A 52 3.42 -3.81 -14.98
C HIS A 52 3.38 -5.02 -15.92
N GLY A 53 2.95 -4.79 -17.16
CA GLY A 53 2.82 -5.80 -18.20
C GLY A 53 1.37 -6.18 -18.41
N ASN A 54 1.05 -7.46 -18.56
CA ASN A 54 -0.32 -7.92 -18.82
C ASN A 54 -1.21 -7.82 -17.56
N VAL A 55 -1.30 -6.62 -16.98
CA VAL A 55 -2.03 -6.37 -15.72
C VAL A 55 -3.55 -6.48 -15.86
N HIS A 56 -4.06 -6.46 -17.11
CA HIS A 56 -5.47 -6.65 -17.41
C HIS A 56 -5.83 -8.11 -17.70
N ASP A 57 -4.85 -8.99 -17.84
CA ASP A 57 -5.09 -10.42 -17.97
C ASP A 57 -5.46 -11.02 -16.61
N LEU A 58 -6.24 -12.10 -16.68
CA LEU A 58 -6.59 -12.84 -15.49
C LEU A 58 -5.41 -13.70 -15.03
N VAL A 59 -5.11 -13.61 -13.75
CA VAL A 59 -4.07 -14.40 -13.08
C VAL A 59 -4.71 -15.64 -12.46
N ARG A 60 -4.11 -16.81 -12.66
CA ARG A 60 -4.55 -18.03 -11.99
C ARG A 60 -4.41 -17.88 -10.48
N GLY A 61 -5.51 -18.06 -9.77
CA GLY A 61 -5.59 -18.10 -8.31
C GLY A 61 -5.47 -19.53 -7.77
N PRO A 62 -5.82 -19.71 -6.50
CA PRO A 62 -5.88 -21.06 -5.91
C PRO A 62 -7.00 -21.86 -6.57
N GLU A 63 -6.80 -23.16 -6.65
CA GLU A 63 -7.84 -24.12 -7.00
C GLU A 63 -8.88 -24.18 -5.86
N ASP A 64 -10.15 -24.09 -6.20
CA ASP A 64 -11.26 -24.27 -5.27
C ASP A 64 -12.05 -25.54 -5.61
N GLU A 65 -13.16 -25.80 -4.88
CA GLU A 65 -14.02 -26.97 -5.12
C GLU A 65 -14.63 -27.02 -6.54
N LYS A 66 -14.61 -25.90 -7.27
CA LYS A 66 -15.15 -25.78 -8.63
C LYS A 66 -14.06 -25.83 -9.70
N GLY A 67 -12.79 -25.89 -9.31
CA GLY A 67 -11.62 -25.94 -10.19
C GLY A 67 -10.75 -24.67 -10.10
N ASP A 68 -10.04 -24.38 -11.18
CA ASP A 68 -9.13 -23.24 -11.27
C ASP A 68 -9.88 -21.90 -11.14
N THR A 69 -9.42 -21.03 -10.27
CA THR A 69 -9.91 -19.65 -10.16
C THR A 69 -9.02 -18.71 -10.94
N TYR A 70 -9.62 -17.66 -11.50
CA TYR A 70 -8.92 -16.61 -12.24
C TYR A 70 -9.36 -15.25 -11.69
N LEU A 71 -8.39 -14.39 -11.37
CA LEU A 71 -8.61 -13.10 -10.71
C LEU A 71 -7.91 -11.99 -11.50
N GLU A 72 -8.48 -10.80 -11.50
CA GLU A 72 -7.75 -9.60 -11.90
C GLU A 72 -6.57 -9.36 -10.94
N VAL A 73 -5.50 -8.71 -11.41
CA VAL A 73 -4.30 -8.47 -10.61
C VAL A 73 -4.62 -7.74 -9.31
N ALA A 74 -5.44 -6.69 -9.37
CA ALA A 74 -5.84 -5.93 -8.19
C ALA A 74 -6.62 -6.79 -7.18
N ASP A 75 -7.53 -7.65 -7.66
CA ASP A 75 -8.31 -8.56 -6.82
C ASP A 75 -7.44 -9.68 -6.22
N LEU A 76 -6.51 -10.24 -6.98
CA LEU A 76 -5.54 -11.21 -6.48
C LEU A 76 -4.74 -10.62 -5.31
N LEU A 77 -4.20 -9.41 -5.50
CA LEU A 77 -3.46 -8.70 -4.48
C LEU A 77 -4.33 -8.44 -3.25
N ALA A 78 -5.51 -7.87 -3.45
CA ALA A 78 -6.39 -7.47 -2.37
C ALA A 78 -6.94 -8.65 -1.56
N THR A 79 -7.28 -9.77 -2.23
CA THR A 79 -7.98 -10.89 -1.56
C THR A 79 -7.04 -12.01 -1.14
N ARG A 80 -5.97 -12.28 -1.89
CA ARG A 80 -5.09 -13.44 -1.66
C ARG A 80 -3.75 -13.05 -1.05
N VAL A 81 -3.13 -11.96 -1.51
CA VAL A 81 -1.83 -11.53 -0.98
C VAL A 81 -2.00 -10.71 0.30
N PHE A 82 -2.86 -9.71 0.28
CA PHE A 82 -3.11 -8.80 1.40
C PHE A 82 -4.46 -9.04 2.09
N GLY A 83 -5.17 -10.11 1.76
CA GLY A 83 -6.56 -10.35 2.18
C GLY A 83 -6.79 -10.44 3.69
N ASN A 84 -5.74 -10.69 4.48
CA ASN A 84 -5.80 -10.71 5.94
C ASN A 84 -5.30 -9.40 6.59
N TRP A 85 -5.03 -8.35 5.79
CA TRP A 85 -4.64 -7.04 6.31
C TRP A 85 -5.86 -6.25 6.77
N ASP A 86 -5.64 -5.28 7.69
CA ASP A 86 -6.72 -4.53 8.32
C ASP A 86 -7.36 -3.52 7.38
N LEU A 87 -6.52 -2.89 6.53
CA LEU A 87 -6.94 -1.91 5.52
C LEU A 87 -6.32 -2.29 4.17
N VAL A 88 -7.15 -2.64 3.21
CA VAL A 88 -6.77 -2.85 1.81
C VAL A 88 -7.63 -1.95 0.94
N LEU A 89 -7.04 -0.92 0.36
CA LEU A 89 -7.73 0.11 -0.38
C LEU A 89 -7.23 0.15 -1.82
N GLY A 90 -8.14 0.20 -2.76
CA GLY A 90 -7.85 0.44 -4.17
C GLY A 90 -8.22 1.86 -4.56
N TYR A 91 -7.44 2.45 -5.44
CA TYR A 91 -7.71 3.76 -6.01
C TYR A 91 -7.42 3.80 -7.50
N ASP A 92 -8.34 4.35 -8.24
CA ASP A 92 -8.14 4.88 -9.58
C ASP A 92 -8.91 6.19 -9.76
N MET A 93 -8.53 6.97 -10.77
CA MET A 93 -9.11 8.31 -11.00
C MET A 93 -10.58 8.27 -11.45
N ALA A 94 -11.05 7.16 -12.00
CA ALA A 94 -12.42 7.02 -12.49
C ALA A 94 -13.39 6.62 -11.36
N ARG A 95 -12.98 5.66 -10.53
CA ARG A 95 -13.82 5.06 -9.48
C ARG A 95 -13.59 5.69 -8.10
N GLY A 96 -12.42 6.32 -7.89
CA GLY A 96 -12.02 6.90 -6.60
C GLY A 96 -11.51 5.84 -5.62
N LEU A 97 -11.46 6.19 -4.34
CA LEU A 97 -11.00 5.30 -3.27
C LEU A 97 -12.05 4.25 -2.94
N ARG A 98 -11.65 2.99 -2.90
CA ARG A 98 -12.53 1.84 -2.65
C ARG A 98 -11.92 0.88 -1.62
N PRO A 99 -12.70 0.38 -0.67
CA PRO A 99 -12.26 -0.74 0.15
C PRO A 99 -12.25 -2.03 -0.70
N LEU A 100 -11.11 -2.73 -0.70
CA LEU A 100 -10.91 -3.99 -1.39
C LEU A 100 -10.85 -5.15 -0.38
N ALA A 101 -11.77 -5.20 0.58
CA ALA A 101 -11.90 -6.35 1.44
C ALA A 101 -12.45 -7.53 0.64
N GLY A 102 -11.86 -8.71 0.80
CA GLY A 102 -12.33 -9.93 0.16
C GLY A 102 -13.79 -10.30 0.52
N ASP A 103 -14.15 -11.56 0.38
CA ASP A 103 -15.54 -12.05 0.56
C ASP A 103 -16.03 -12.03 2.02
N ASP A 104 -15.19 -11.74 2.99
CA ASP A 104 -15.53 -11.62 4.40
C ASP A 104 -16.28 -10.30 4.68
N SER A 105 -17.60 -10.40 4.85
CA SER A 105 -18.47 -9.26 5.12
C SER A 105 -18.16 -8.57 6.45
N VAL A 106 -17.73 -9.31 7.47
CA VAL A 106 -17.39 -8.76 8.80
C VAL A 106 -16.11 -7.91 8.69
N ARG A 107 -15.09 -8.42 8.00
CA ARG A 107 -13.86 -7.68 7.74
C ARG A 107 -14.10 -6.43 6.91
N ARG A 108 -14.93 -6.55 5.86
CA ARG A 108 -15.34 -5.40 5.04
C ARG A 108 -16.02 -4.32 5.87
N ALA A 109 -16.95 -4.68 6.75
CA ALA A 109 -17.63 -3.73 7.63
C ALA A 109 -16.66 -3.06 8.62
N ALA A 110 -15.72 -3.81 9.20
CA ALA A 110 -14.69 -3.28 10.09
C ALA A 110 -13.77 -2.30 9.34
N MET A 111 -13.35 -2.64 8.12
CA MET A 111 -12.54 -1.78 7.26
C MET A 111 -13.27 -0.49 6.90
N LEU A 112 -14.54 -0.58 6.47
CA LEU A 112 -15.35 0.60 6.16
C LEU A 112 -15.50 1.52 7.36
N LYS A 113 -15.73 0.96 8.55
CA LYS A 113 -15.80 1.74 9.78
C LYS A 113 -14.49 2.48 10.04
N GLU A 114 -13.36 1.80 9.94
CA GLU A 114 -12.04 2.41 10.17
C GLU A 114 -11.73 3.54 9.18
N ILE A 115 -12.07 3.34 7.89
CA ILE A 115 -11.91 4.37 6.87
C ILE A 115 -12.80 5.57 7.19
N ASN A 116 -14.07 5.31 7.54
CA ASN A 116 -15.03 6.35 7.89
C ASN A 116 -14.56 7.18 9.09
N ASP A 117 -14.02 6.53 10.10
CA ASP A 117 -13.52 7.19 11.31
C ASP A 117 -12.28 8.07 11.03
N ARG A 118 -11.47 7.74 10.02
CA ARG A 118 -10.21 8.45 9.69
C ARG A 118 -10.31 9.43 8.54
N LEU A 119 -11.03 9.09 7.49
CA LEU A 119 -11.12 9.87 6.24
C LEU A 119 -12.54 10.39 5.94
N GLY A 120 -13.54 9.89 6.65
CA GLY A 120 -14.93 10.07 6.29
C GLY A 120 -15.43 9.05 5.27
N ASP A 121 -16.66 9.22 4.80
CA ASP A 121 -17.30 8.32 3.85
C ASP A 121 -16.50 8.21 2.53
N PRO A 122 -15.96 7.02 2.19
CA PRO A 122 -15.17 6.84 0.97
C PRO A 122 -15.89 7.23 -0.30
N SER A 123 -17.21 7.06 -0.34
CA SER A 123 -18.03 7.41 -1.52
C SER A 123 -18.12 8.91 -1.79
N ARG A 124 -17.82 9.72 -0.78
CA ARG A 124 -17.82 11.19 -0.85
C ARG A 124 -16.43 11.80 -1.00
N LEU A 125 -15.39 10.97 -0.92
CA LEU A 125 -14.02 11.45 -1.12
C LEU A 125 -13.82 11.89 -2.57
N PRO A 126 -13.06 12.97 -2.79
CA PRO A 126 -12.74 13.42 -4.14
C PRO A 126 -11.98 12.34 -4.91
N ARG A 127 -12.28 12.23 -6.22
CA ARG A 127 -11.54 11.33 -7.12
C ARG A 127 -10.26 11.97 -7.64
N ASP A 128 -10.13 13.28 -7.50
CA ASP A 128 -8.94 14.03 -7.90
C ASP A 128 -7.73 13.60 -7.05
N PRO A 129 -6.63 13.13 -7.67
CA PRO A 129 -5.44 12.69 -6.94
C PRO A 129 -4.78 13.82 -6.15
N GLY A 130 -4.87 15.08 -6.63
CA GLY A 130 -4.33 16.24 -5.92
C GLY A 130 -4.99 16.51 -4.56
N VAL A 131 -6.21 16.03 -4.35
CA VAL A 131 -6.94 16.16 -3.08
C VAL A 131 -6.91 14.85 -2.29
N LEU A 132 -7.05 13.70 -2.96
CA LEU A 132 -7.11 12.42 -2.30
C LEU A 132 -5.75 11.99 -1.73
N LEU A 133 -4.66 12.12 -2.49
CA LEU A 133 -3.35 11.66 -2.02
C LEU A 133 -2.88 12.40 -0.75
N PRO A 134 -3.08 13.71 -0.57
CA PRO A 134 -2.88 14.37 0.73
C PRO A 134 -3.77 13.84 1.87
N ALA A 135 -4.97 13.35 1.57
CA ALA A 135 -5.79 12.69 2.58
C ALA A 135 -5.24 11.31 2.96
N LEU A 136 -4.66 10.59 1.99
CA LEU A 136 -3.95 9.33 2.25
C LEU A 136 -2.66 9.53 3.06
N ASP A 137 -1.93 10.65 2.91
CA ASP A 137 -0.81 11.00 3.80
C ASP A 137 -1.28 10.99 5.27
N ARG A 138 -2.42 11.63 5.56
CA ARG A 138 -2.98 11.65 6.91
C ARG A 138 -3.42 10.28 7.41
N LEU A 139 -3.92 9.42 6.52
CA LEU A 139 -4.24 8.03 6.85
C LEU A 139 -2.97 7.26 7.22
N ILE A 140 -1.93 7.38 6.40
CA ILE A 140 -0.62 6.74 6.61
C ILE A 140 -0.03 7.19 7.95
N ASP A 141 0.01 8.49 8.20
CA ASP A 141 0.50 9.05 9.47
C ASP A 141 -0.34 8.56 10.64
N GLY A 142 -1.66 8.53 10.50
CA GLY A 142 -2.57 8.03 11.51
C GLY A 142 -2.33 6.57 11.86
N VAL A 143 -1.99 5.72 10.88
CA VAL A 143 -1.62 4.31 11.11
C VAL A 143 -0.21 4.19 11.68
N LEU A 144 0.72 5.01 11.20
CA LEU A 144 2.13 5.01 11.60
C LEU A 144 2.30 5.40 13.07
N PHE A 145 1.58 6.42 13.51
CA PHE A 145 1.68 6.99 14.87
C PHE A 145 0.59 6.50 15.83
N ASP A 146 -0.22 5.52 15.42
CA ASP A 146 -1.23 4.94 16.29
C ASP A 146 -0.56 4.11 17.41
N THR A 147 -0.41 4.74 18.57
CA THR A 147 0.16 4.10 19.76
C THR A 147 -0.88 3.33 20.59
N LYS A 148 -2.17 3.48 20.27
CA LYS A 148 -3.28 2.86 21.02
C LYS A 148 -3.62 1.47 20.49
N SER A 149 -3.32 1.20 19.23
CA SER A 149 -3.57 -0.11 18.60
C SER A 149 -2.34 -1.01 18.76
N ALA A 150 -2.48 -2.06 19.55
CA ALA A 150 -1.50 -3.13 19.65
C ALA A 150 -2.20 -4.46 19.28
N PRO A 151 -1.83 -5.16 18.20
CA PRO A 151 -0.78 -4.83 17.23
C PRO A 151 -1.15 -3.66 16.30
N ARG A 152 -0.14 -3.01 15.70
CA ARG A 152 -0.36 -1.94 14.71
C ARG A 152 -1.12 -2.46 13.51
N LYS A 153 -2.04 -1.64 13.00
CA LYS A 153 -2.83 -1.98 11.82
C LYS A 153 -1.96 -2.07 10.57
N ARG A 154 -2.34 -2.97 9.68
CA ARG A 154 -1.68 -3.22 8.40
C ARG A 154 -2.46 -2.50 7.30
N LEU A 155 -1.76 -1.73 6.48
CA LEU A 155 -2.32 -0.91 5.40
C LEU A 155 -1.71 -1.29 4.06
N CYS A 156 -2.55 -1.66 3.10
CA CYS A 156 -2.18 -1.82 1.70
C CYS A 156 -2.95 -0.81 0.85
N LEU A 157 -2.25 -0.04 0.03
CA LEU A 157 -2.83 0.85 -0.97
C LEU A 157 -2.47 0.35 -2.36
N ILE A 158 -3.49 0.10 -3.20
CA ILE A 158 -3.35 -0.37 -4.57
C ILE A 158 -3.82 0.74 -5.50
N PHE A 159 -2.92 1.25 -6.32
CA PHE A 159 -3.18 2.31 -7.30
C PHE A 159 -3.22 1.69 -8.70
N GLU A 160 -4.41 1.64 -9.28
CA GLU A 160 -4.60 1.18 -10.64
C GLU A 160 -4.37 2.33 -11.62
N TYR A 161 -3.89 2.00 -12.83
CA TYR A 161 -3.54 2.99 -13.87
C TYR A 161 -2.52 4.03 -13.40
N ALA A 162 -1.48 3.55 -12.71
CA ALA A 162 -0.46 4.39 -12.07
C ALA A 162 0.28 5.31 -13.04
N GLN A 163 0.37 4.97 -14.34
CA GLN A 163 0.92 5.82 -15.38
C GLN A 163 0.21 7.17 -15.50
N HIS A 164 -1.05 7.28 -15.09
CA HIS A 164 -1.75 8.57 -15.08
C HIS A 164 -1.48 9.39 -13.82
N LEU A 165 -1.02 8.76 -12.75
CA LEU A 165 -0.68 9.44 -11.49
C LEU A 165 0.75 9.97 -11.51
N VAL A 166 1.68 9.19 -12.07
CA VAL A 166 3.11 9.47 -12.16
C VAL A 166 3.61 9.18 -13.58
N PRO A 167 3.14 9.92 -14.59
CA PRO A 167 3.48 9.67 -15.99
C PRO A 167 4.96 9.90 -16.25
N GLN A 168 5.47 9.22 -17.28
CA GLN A 168 6.79 9.45 -17.82
C GLN A 168 6.94 10.90 -18.30
N GLY A 169 8.12 11.46 -18.08
CA GLY A 169 8.47 12.81 -18.51
C GLY A 169 9.42 13.51 -17.54
N ASP A 170 10.10 14.52 -18.05
CA ASP A 170 10.92 15.41 -17.25
C ASP A 170 10.04 16.31 -16.37
N LEU A 171 10.55 16.78 -15.24
CA LEU A 171 9.80 17.67 -14.33
C LEU A 171 9.27 18.92 -15.02
N SER A 172 9.95 19.41 -16.07
CA SER A 172 9.49 20.58 -16.86
C SER A 172 8.23 20.31 -17.69
N VAL A 173 7.89 19.03 -17.91
CA VAL A 173 6.74 18.61 -18.71
C VAL A 173 5.57 18.18 -17.81
N LEU A 174 5.85 17.75 -16.60
CA LEU A 174 4.84 17.35 -15.63
C LEU A 174 4.02 18.56 -15.16
N SER A 175 2.73 18.34 -14.99
CA SER A 175 1.92 19.33 -14.27
C SER A 175 2.33 19.39 -12.78
N PRO A 176 2.11 20.52 -12.08
CA PRO A 176 2.42 20.63 -10.65
C PRO A 176 1.76 19.52 -9.80
N ALA A 177 0.58 19.06 -10.20
CA ALA A 177 -0.10 17.96 -9.53
C ALA A 177 0.63 16.62 -9.72
N GLN A 178 1.09 16.33 -10.92
CA GLN A 178 1.86 15.10 -11.23
C GLN A 178 3.23 15.11 -10.56
N GLU A 179 3.90 16.27 -10.52
CA GLU A 179 5.15 16.44 -9.79
C GLU A 179 4.94 16.19 -8.28
N ALA A 180 3.90 16.77 -7.70
CA ALA A 180 3.56 16.55 -6.28
C ALA A 180 3.24 15.07 -5.99
N ASN A 181 2.55 14.36 -6.90
CA ASN A 181 2.29 12.93 -6.78
C ASN A 181 3.59 12.13 -6.80
N LEU A 182 4.49 12.41 -7.75
CA LEU A 182 5.78 11.75 -7.87
C LEU A 182 6.60 11.92 -6.58
N ILE A 183 6.72 13.14 -6.06
CA ILE A 183 7.45 13.43 -4.82
C ILE A 183 6.82 12.65 -3.64
N ARG A 184 5.50 12.57 -3.59
CA ARG A 184 4.79 11.86 -2.53
C ARG A 184 5.09 10.35 -2.55
N PHE A 185 4.97 9.69 -3.70
CA PHE A 185 5.31 8.27 -3.82
C PHE A 185 6.78 7.99 -3.48
N LEU A 186 7.70 8.86 -3.92
CA LEU A 186 9.11 8.77 -3.54
C LEU A 186 9.31 8.94 -2.03
N SER A 187 8.60 9.88 -1.42
CA SER A 187 8.64 10.09 0.04
C SER A 187 8.15 8.85 0.80
N TRP A 188 7.05 8.23 0.37
CA TRP A 188 6.56 6.99 0.98
C TRP A 188 7.56 5.84 0.83
N ALA A 189 8.13 5.66 -0.37
CA ALA A 189 9.12 4.62 -0.65
C ALA A 189 10.39 4.77 0.19
N GLN A 190 10.84 6.00 0.42
CA GLN A 190 12.08 6.29 1.13
C GLN A 190 11.91 6.34 2.65
N ASN A 191 10.69 6.45 3.16
CA ASN A 191 10.43 6.58 4.58
C ASN A 191 10.83 5.31 5.35
N PRO A 192 11.84 5.36 6.25
CA PRO A 192 12.31 4.19 6.96
C PRO A 192 11.30 3.62 7.97
N TYR A 193 10.37 4.45 8.45
CA TYR A 193 9.32 4.00 9.37
C TYR A 193 8.24 3.23 8.63
N ILE A 194 7.83 3.68 7.44
CA ILE A 194 6.84 3.00 6.60
C ILE A 194 7.32 1.59 6.23
N LYS A 195 8.59 1.42 5.87
CA LYS A 195 9.17 0.11 5.53
C LYS A 195 9.16 -0.91 6.66
N ARG A 196 9.09 -0.43 7.90
CA ARG A 196 9.18 -1.28 9.11
C ARG A 196 7.85 -1.47 9.82
N VAL A 197 6.83 -0.75 9.39
CA VAL A 197 5.46 -0.98 9.83
C VAL A 197 4.71 -1.63 8.69
N ASN A 198 3.75 -2.45 8.97
CA ASN A 198 3.00 -3.26 8.02
C ASN A 198 2.23 -2.39 6.99
N MET A 199 2.97 -1.73 6.09
CA MET A 199 2.42 -0.91 5.00
C MET A 199 3.02 -1.36 3.66
N ALA A 200 2.17 -1.43 2.63
CA ALA A 200 2.55 -1.73 1.26
C ALA A 200 1.81 -0.82 0.28
N PHE A 201 2.52 -0.34 -0.73
CA PHE A 201 1.98 0.49 -1.80
C PHE A 201 2.23 -0.21 -3.13
N LEU A 202 1.19 -0.41 -3.92
CA LEU A 202 1.23 -1.14 -5.18
C LEU A 202 0.77 -0.20 -6.29
N LEU A 203 1.64 0.08 -7.23
CA LEU A 203 1.35 0.85 -8.43
C LEU A 203 1.18 -0.13 -9.59
N ILE A 204 -0.03 -0.26 -10.12
CA ILE A 204 -0.33 -1.11 -11.27
C ILE A 204 -0.37 -0.22 -12.50
N ALA A 205 0.48 -0.51 -13.48
CA ALA A 205 0.59 0.21 -14.73
C ALA A 205 0.59 -0.75 -15.92
N ASP A 206 0.01 -0.32 -17.03
CA ASP A 206 -0.07 -1.13 -18.25
C ASP A 206 1.34 -1.37 -18.83
N THR A 207 2.14 -0.33 -18.85
CA THR A 207 3.48 -0.35 -19.43
C THR A 207 4.46 0.40 -18.52
N VAL A 208 5.58 -0.23 -18.21
CA VAL A 208 6.60 0.37 -17.35
C VAL A 208 7.19 1.67 -17.93
N THR A 209 7.31 1.75 -19.27
CA THR A 209 7.84 2.94 -19.95
C THR A 209 6.94 4.18 -19.87
N GLU A 210 5.71 4.03 -19.40
CA GLU A 210 4.79 5.14 -19.15
C GLU A 210 4.86 5.67 -17.72
N VAL A 211 5.57 4.98 -16.84
CA VAL A 211 5.80 5.37 -15.45
C VAL A 211 7.10 6.17 -15.34
N ASN A 212 7.12 7.18 -14.48
CA ASN A 212 8.25 8.10 -14.34
C ASN A 212 9.54 7.40 -13.93
N ASP A 213 10.62 7.64 -14.69
CA ASP A 213 11.93 7.04 -14.49
C ASP A 213 12.54 7.32 -13.09
N ARG A 214 12.24 8.46 -12.49
CA ARG A 214 12.72 8.78 -11.14
C ARG A 214 12.13 7.84 -10.08
N LEU A 215 10.91 7.37 -10.31
CA LEU A 215 10.30 6.36 -9.44
C LEU A 215 10.91 4.99 -9.71
N LEU A 216 10.99 4.59 -10.98
CA LEU A 216 11.50 3.27 -11.39
C LEU A 216 12.98 3.06 -11.03
N ASN A 217 13.80 4.11 -11.12
CA ASN A 217 15.22 4.04 -10.79
C ASN A 217 15.52 4.28 -9.30
N ASN A 218 14.49 4.43 -8.46
CA ASN A 218 14.69 4.63 -7.03
C ASN A 218 15.02 3.28 -6.35
N PRO A 219 16.11 3.17 -5.56
CA PRO A 219 16.52 1.90 -4.93
C PRO A 219 15.54 1.39 -3.87
N HIS A 220 14.55 2.19 -3.49
CA HIS A 220 13.50 1.86 -2.52
C HIS A 220 12.16 1.47 -3.17
N VAL A 221 12.12 1.43 -4.50
CA VAL A 221 10.99 0.96 -5.31
C VAL A 221 11.39 -0.37 -5.96
N ALA A 222 10.45 -1.28 -6.09
CA ALA A 222 10.69 -2.62 -6.64
C ALA A 222 9.65 -3.01 -7.69
#